data_a562d961420297d4e747137b34746820
#
_entry.id   a562d961420297d4e747137b34746820
#
_cell.length_a   1.000
_cell.length_b   1.000
_cell.length_c   1.000
_cell.angle_alpha   90.00
_cell.angle_beta   90.00
_cell.angle_gamma   90.00
#
_symmetry.space_group_name_H-M   'P 1'
#
loop_
_entity.id
_entity.type
_entity.pdbx_description
1 polymer ?
#
loop_
_entity_poly.entity_id
_entity_poly.type
_entity_poly.pdbx_seq_one_letter_code
_entity_poly.pdbx_strand_id
1 'polypeptide(L)'
;MKTGEVMELVRVALNGKQPCTSECVSAALRQLHKDEPQVKLIVSYADMDQGHYGTIYQATNWIYLGTVNQGLLAAFIVHGKRMHRKSVHSHGWVQSIKWLREHVDPNAQEYFTKGKRKYIWVFDKRLRKEYEKQRQPYPKKGEPCGSISTVE
;
A
#
# COMPACT_ATOMS: atom_id res chain seq x y z
N MET A 1 -4.74 -20.02 -4.32
CA MET A 1 -6.04 -19.36 -4.51
C MET A 1 -6.33 -19.28 -6.00
N LYS A 2 -7.59 -19.44 -6.41
CA LYS A 2 -8.02 -19.35 -7.81
C LYS A 2 -8.25 -17.89 -8.19
N THR A 3 -8.28 -17.60 -9.50
CA THR A 3 -8.65 -16.27 -10.00
C THR A 3 -10.07 -15.92 -9.53
N GLY A 4 -10.27 -14.69 -9.03
CA GLY A 4 -11.56 -14.22 -8.48
C GLY A 4 -11.76 -14.47 -6.98
N GLU A 5 -10.88 -15.24 -6.32
CA GLU A 5 -10.94 -15.43 -4.85
C GLU A 5 -10.26 -14.30 -4.06
N VAL A 6 -9.48 -13.45 -4.73
CA VAL A 6 -8.77 -12.32 -4.14
C VAL A 6 -9.13 -11.04 -4.85
N MET A 7 -9.44 -10.01 -4.10
CA MET A 7 -9.67 -8.65 -4.59
C MET A 7 -8.71 -7.66 -3.95
N GLU A 8 -8.45 -6.55 -4.63
CA GLU A 8 -7.69 -5.43 -4.07
C GLU A 8 -8.62 -4.25 -3.81
N LEU A 9 -8.60 -3.73 -2.58
CA LEU A 9 -9.21 -2.45 -2.24
C LEU A 9 -8.19 -1.34 -2.53
N VAL A 10 -8.31 -0.73 -3.70
CA VAL A 10 -7.34 0.27 -4.19
C VAL A 10 -7.56 1.63 -3.53
N ARG A 11 -8.83 2.01 -3.28
CA ARG A 11 -9.16 3.34 -2.78
C ARG A 11 -10.46 3.33 -1.99
N VAL A 12 -10.48 4.07 -0.88
CA VAL A 12 -11.70 4.47 -0.17
C VAL A 12 -11.91 5.96 -0.43
N ALA A 13 -12.99 6.30 -1.12
CA ALA A 13 -13.38 7.69 -1.39
C ALA A 13 -14.76 7.93 -0.78
N LEU A 14 -14.86 8.95 0.06
CA LEU A 14 -16.08 9.32 0.80
C LEU A 14 -16.44 10.77 0.50
N ASN A 15 -17.72 11.08 0.58
CA ASN A 15 -18.25 12.43 0.30
C ASN A 15 -18.24 13.35 1.55
N GLY A 16 -17.71 12.87 2.68
CA GLY A 16 -17.66 13.62 3.93
C GLY A 16 -18.96 13.70 4.73
N LYS A 17 -20.06 13.10 4.24
CA LYS A 17 -21.38 13.13 4.89
C LYS A 17 -21.65 11.96 5.84
N GLN A 18 -20.76 10.94 5.85
CA GLN A 18 -20.90 9.78 6.72
C GLN A 18 -20.46 10.12 8.15
N PRO A 19 -21.16 9.60 9.17
CA PRO A 19 -20.79 9.82 10.56
C PRO A 19 -19.50 9.09 10.95
N CYS A 20 -19.25 7.91 10.35
CA CYS A 20 -18.09 7.09 10.64
C CYS A 20 -17.59 6.33 9.41
N THR A 21 -16.32 6.57 9.04
CA THR A 21 -15.69 5.90 7.87
C THR A 21 -15.56 4.39 8.06
N SER A 22 -15.25 3.92 9.27
CA SER A 22 -15.09 2.49 9.56
C SER A 22 -16.40 1.72 9.42
N GLU A 23 -17.54 2.33 9.75
CA GLU A 23 -18.86 1.74 9.54
C GLU A 23 -19.17 1.56 8.05
N CYS A 24 -18.86 2.58 7.24
CA CYS A 24 -19.04 2.50 5.79
C CYS A 24 -18.20 1.37 5.18
N VAL A 25 -16.93 1.26 5.57
CA VAL A 25 -16.05 0.19 5.10
C VAL A 25 -16.59 -1.17 5.54
N SER A 26 -17.00 -1.31 6.80
CA SER A 26 -17.56 -2.55 7.33
C SER A 26 -18.86 -2.94 6.62
N ALA A 27 -19.72 -1.98 6.29
CA ALA A 27 -20.94 -2.21 5.54
C ALA A 27 -20.64 -2.66 4.10
N ALA A 28 -19.69 -2.01 3.44
CA ALA A 28 -19.24 -2.38 2.09
C ALA A 28 -18.66 -3.79 2.04
N LEU A 29 -17.86 -4.18 3.05
CA LEU A 29 -17.31 -5.55 3.16
C LEU A 29 -18.43 -6.59 3.34
N ARG A 30 -19.43 -6.31 4.17
CA ARG A 30 -20.59 -7.20 4.35
C ARG A 30 -21.40 -7.35 3.06
N GLN A 31 -21.61 -6.23 2.34
CA GLN A 31 -22.34 -6.28 1.08
C GLN A 31 -21.55 -7.04 0.02
N LEU A 32 -20.27 -6.76 -0.14
CA LEU A 32 -19.39 -7.48 -1.06
C LEU A 32 -19.42 -9.00 -0.81
N HIS A 33 -19.37 -9.42 0.45
CA HIS A 33 -19.40 -10.85 0.77
C HIS A 33 -20.75 -11.54 0.39
N LYS A 34 -21.85 -10.78 0.34
CA LYS A 34 -23.15 -11.29 -0.13
C LYS A 34 -23.19 -11.37 -1.66
N ASP A 35 -22.66 -10.33 -2.32
CA ASP A 35 -22.74 -10.20 -3.78
C ASP A 35 -21.73 -11.10 -4.49
N GLU A 36 -20.54 -11.27 -3.86
CA GLU A 36 -19.40 -12.01 -4.41
C GLU A 36 -18.88 -13.06 -3.42
N PRO A 37 -19.68 -14.12 -3.14
CA PRO A 37 -19.35 -15.10 -2.10
C PRO A 37 -18.08 -15.93 -2.40
N GLN A 38 -17.60 -15.93 -3.66
CA GLN A 38 -16.34 -16.58 -4.05
C GLN A 38 -15.11 -15.80 -3.57
N VAL A 39 -15.23 -14.52 -3.22
CA VAL A 39 -14.14 -13.71 -2.72
C VAL A 39 -13.81 -14.13 -1.28
N LYS A 40 -12.61 -14.65 -1.09
CA LYS A 40 -12.12 -15.14 0.20
C LYS A 40 -11.28 -14.13 0.95
N LEU A 41 -10.59 -13.25 0.19
CA LEU A 41 -9.62 -12.33 0.72
C LEU A 41 -9.63 -11.00 -0.05
N ILE A 42 -9.51 -9.91 0.69
CA ILE A 42 -9.26 -8.58 0.14
C ILE A 42 -7.91 -8.12 0.65
N VAL A 43 -7.08 -7.58 -0.25
CA VAL A 43 -5.81 -6.94 0.09
C VAL A 43 -5.94 -5.43 -0.11
N SER A 44 -5.26 -4.66 0.73
CA SER A 44 -5.12 -3.22 0.56
C SER A 44 -3.76 -2.74 1.03
N TYR A 45 -3.33 -1.61 0.48
CA TYR A 45 -2.02 -1.04 0.74
C TYR A 45 -2.15 0.42 1.18
N ALA A 46 -1.58 0.74 2.34
CA ALA A 46 -1.43 2.12 2.79
C ALA A 46 -0.06 2.65 2.37
N ASP A 47 -0.03 3.66 1.50
CA ASP A 47 1.19 4.23 0.94
C ASP A 47 1.88 5.10 1.99
N MET A 48 3.09 4.71 2.39
CA MET A 48 3.87 5.41 3.40
C MET A 48 4.47 6.72 2.86
N ASP A 49 4.68 6.83 1.56
CA ASP A 49 5.15 8.07 0.92
C ASP A 49 4.08 9.17 0.96
N GLN A 50 2.81 8.79 1.09
CA GLN A 50 1.66 9.69 1.30
C GLN A 50 1.34 9.91 2.79
N GLY A 51 2.14 9.37 3.69
CA GLY A 51 1.89 9.45 5.13
C GLY A 51 0.71 8.60 5.62
N HIS A 52 0.28 7.61 4.84
CA HIS A 52 -0.84 6.76 5.21
C HIS A 52 -0.42 5.66 6.18
N TYR A 53 -1.06 5.59 7.33
CA TYR A 53 -0.85 4.55 8.36
C TYR A 53 -1.79 3.35 8.22
N GLY A 54 -2.82 3.46 7.39
CA GLY A 54 -3.85 2.44 7.29
C GLY A 54 -4.83 2.46 8.46
N THR A 55 -5.05 3.61 9.09
CA THR A 55 -5.93 3.78 10.26
C THR A 55 -7.31 3.20 10.05
N ILE A 56 -7.87 3.32 8.84
CA ILE A 56 -9.17 2.76 8.51
C ILE A 56 -9.17 1.22 8.56
N TYR A 57 -8.09 0.59 8.12
CA TYR A 57 -7.93 -0.87 8.17
C TYR A 57 -7.75 -1.36 9.61
N GLN A 58 -7.02 -0.60 10.44
CA GLN A 58 -6.87 -0.89 11.87
C GLN A 58 -8.22 -0.77 12.59
N ALA A 59 -8.96 0.30 12.34
CA ALA A 59 -10.29 0.54 12.93
C ALA A 59 -11.32 -0.53 12.54
N THR A 60 -11.14 -1.19 11.41
CA THR A 60 -12.01 -2.28 10.93
C THR A 60 -11.40 -3.67 11.14
N ASN A 61 -10.35 -3.79 11.94
CA ASN A 61 -9.71 -5.04 12.36
C ASN A 61 -9.18 -5.91 11.21
N TRP A 62 -8.55 -5.27 10.21
CA TRP A 62 -7.80 -5.98 9.19
C TRP A 62 -6.51 -6.56 9.77
N ILE A 63 -6.01 -7.64 9.17
CA ILE A 63 -4.73 -8.23 9.54
C ILE A 63 -3.61 -7.42 8.87
N TYR A 64 -2.69 -6.88 9.66
CA TYR A 64 -1.49 -6.21 9.16
C TYR A 64 -0.38 -7.23 8.91
N LEU A 65 0.19 -7.24 7.72
CA LEU A 65 1.24 -8.18 7.29
C LEU A 65 2.60 -7.51 7.08
N GLY A 66 2.79 -6.30 7.61
CA GLY A 66 4.06 -5.60 7.49
C GLY A 66 4.15 -4.68 6.28
N THR A 67 5.36 -4.25 6.00
CA THR A 67 5.69 -3.32 4.91
C THR A 67 6.24 -4.09 3.71
N VAL A 68 5.84 -3.69 2.51
CA VAL A 68 6.32 -4.25 1.25
C VAL A 68 6.92 -3.15 0.36
N ASN A 69 7.77 -3.54 -0.58
CA ASN A 69 8.39 -2.64 -1.57
C ASN A 69 9.25 -1.50 -0.96
N GLN A 70 9.70 -1.64 0.28
CA GLN A 70 10.57 -0.65 0.92
C GLN A 70 11.92 -0.59 0.23
N GLY A 71 12.47 0.62 0.05
CA GLY A 71 13.79 0.82 -0.55
C GLY A 71 13.86 0.57 -2.06
N LEU A 72 12.73 0.37 -2.74
CA LEU A 72 12.72 0.27 -4.20
C LEU A 72 12.78 1.67 -4.83
N LEU A 73 13.49 1.80 -5.95
CA LEU A 73 13.50 3.01 -6.76
C LEU A 73 12.10 3.27 -7.33
N ALA A 74 11.43 4.30 -6.82
CA ALA A 74 10.06 4.63 -7.19
C ALA A 74 9.96 5.79 -8.18
N ALA A 75 10.87 6.76 -8.09
CA ALA A 75 10.81 8.00 -8.85
C ALA A 75 12.22 8.61 -9.01
N PHE A 76 12.30 9.66 -9.82
CA PHE A 76 13.43 10.56 -9.88
C PHE A 76 12.98 11.97 -9.48
N ILE A 77 13.86 12.73 -8.85
CA ILE A 77 13.66 14.15 -8.61
C ILE A 77 14.42 14.88 -9.70
N VAL A 78 13.70 15.59 -10.56
CA VAL A 78 14.25 16.33 -11.71
C VAL A 78 13.72 17.75 -11.62
N HIS A 79 14.62 18.75 -11.67
CA HIS A 79 14.31 20.16 -11.45
C HIS A 79 13.48 20.40 -10.17
N GLY A 80 13.80 19.68 -9.09
CA GLY A 80 13.11 19.75 -7.81
C GLY A 80 11.71 19.10 -7.77
N LYS A 81 11.25 18.47 -8.86
CA LYS A 81 9.95 17.80 -8.95
C LYS A 81 10.11 16.28 -8.94
N ARG A 82 9.28 15.61 -8.12
CA ARG A 82 9.22 14.15 -8.10
C ARG A 82 8.49 13.65 -9.34
N MET A 83 9.17 12.88 -10.18
CA MET A 83 8.65 12.27 -11.38
C MET A 83 8.66 10.76 -11.25
N HIS A 84 7.50 10.14 -11.40
CA HIS A 84 7.39 8.68 -11.42
C HIS A 84 8.15 8.11 -12.62
N ARG A 85 8.72 6.89 -12.48
CA ARG A 85 9.50 6.24 -13.55
C ARG A 85 8.75 6.16 -14.90
N LYS A 86 7.43 5.90 -14.88
CA LYS A 86 6.61 5.92 -16.10
C LYS A 86 6.57 7.30 -16.76
N SER A 87 6.53 8.37 -15.97
CA SER A 87 6.55 9.74 -16.49
C SER A 87 7.89 10.08 -17.13
N VAL A 88 9.01 9.63 -16.57
CA VAL A 88 10.34 9.77 -17.19
C VAL A 88 10.35 9.11 -18.56
N HIS A 89 9.82 7.89 -18.67
CA HIS A 89 9.71 7.18 -19.95
C HIS A 89 8.80 7.90 -20.95
N SER A 90 7.66 8.45 -20.51
CA SER A 90 6.73 9.18 -21.40
C SER A 90 7.31 10.48 -21.96
N HIS A 91 8.34 11.06 -21.32
CA HIS A 91 9.11 12.20 -21.86
C HIS A 91 10.20 11.75 -22.85
N GLY A 92 10.30 10.46 -23.16
CA GLY A 92 11.36 9.92 -24.00
C GLY A 92 12.74 9.88 -23.32
N TRP A 93 12.79 10.01 -21.99
CA TRP A 93 14.02 10.00 -21.24
C TRP A 93 14.40 8.61 -20.76
N VAL A 94 15.70 8.36 -20.66
CA VAL A 94 16.20 7.09 -20.12
C VAL A 94 16.04 7.06 -18.59
N GLN A 95 15.52 5.95 -18.06
CA GLN A 95 15.32 5.74 -16.61
C GLN A 95 16.66 5.43 -15.92
N SER A 96 17.65 6.29 -16.06
CA SER A 96 18.98 6.19 -15.45
C SER A 96 19.36 7.51 -14.84
N ILE A 97 19.79 7.50 -13.59
CA ILE A 97 20.23 8.72 -12.91
C ILE A 97 21.42 9.37 -13.59
N LYS A 98 22.36 8.55 -14.09
CA LYS A 98 23.51 9.05 -14.83
C LYS A 98 23.07 9.80 -16.09
N TRP A 99 22.20 9.18 -16.89
CA TRP A 99 21.69 9.81 -18.12
C TRP A 99 20.91 11.09 -17.83
N LEU A 100 20.04 11.09 -16.79
CA LEU A 100 19.27 12.26 -16.39
C LEU A 100 20.19 13.43 -15.97
N ARG A 101 21.27 13.14 -15.25
CA ARG A 101 22.25 14.16 -14.85
C ARG A 101 23.04 14.73 -16.03
N GLU A 102 23.32 13.92 -17.02
CA GLU A 102 24.07 14.35 -18.21
C GLU A 102 23.22 15.14 -19.23
N HIS A 103 21.90 14.81 -19.33
CA HIS A 103 21.07 15.32 -20.43
C HIS A 103 19.90 16.20 -20.00
N VAL A 104 19.49 16.19 -18.73
CA VAL A 104 18.27 16.88 -18.29
C VAL A 104 18.52 17.82 -17.10
N ASP A 105 19.06 17.30 -16.00
CA ASP A 105 19.27 18.05 -14.77
C ASP A 105 20.48 17.49 -14.02
N PRO A 106 21.60 18.24 -13.95
CA PRO A 106 22.79 17.82 -13.22
C PRO A 106 22.57 17.49 -11.75
N ASN A 107 21.51 18.07 -11.16
CA ASN A 107 21.13 17.85 -9.76
C ASN A 107 20.05 16.77 -9.57
N ALA A 108 19.73 16.01 -10.62
CA ALA A 108 18.76 14.93 -10.53
C ALA A 108 19.13 13.92 -9.43
N GLN A 109 18.12 13.43 -8.70
CA GLN A 109 18.29 12.48 -7.60
C GLN A 109 17.35 11.28 -7.78
N GLU A 110 17.75 10.15 -7.24
CA GLU A 110 16.89 8.98 -7.11
C GLU A 110 15.99 9.12 -5.89
N TYR A 111 14.74 8.69 -6.02
CA TYR A 111 13.79 8.63 -4.92
C TYR A 111 13.39 7.18 -4.64
N PHE A 112 13.77 6.70 -3.46
CA PHE A 112 13.45 5.36 -2.98
C PHE A 112 12.20 5.42 -2.10
N THR A 113 11.22 4.55 -2.38
CA THR A 113 9.97 4.53 -1.62
C THR A 113 10.18 4.05 -0.19
N LYS A 114 9.42 4.64 0.74
CA LYS A 114 9.30 4.14 2.12
C LYS A 114 8.56 2.79 2.18
N GLY A 115 7.91 2.41 1.08
CA GLY A 115 7.13 1.19 0.98
C GLY A 115 5.64 1.40 1.24
N LYS A 116 4.94 0.29 1.25
CA LYS A 116 3.49 0.25 1.49
C LYS A 116 3.17 -0.71 2.62
N ARG A 117 2.31 -0.33 3.55
CA ARG A 117 1.80 -1.18 4.61
C ARG A 117 0.71 -2.08 4.04
N LYS A 118 0.91 -3.40 4.13
CA LYS A 118 -0.02 -4.39 3.59
C LYS A 118 -1.03 -4.80 4.65
N TYR A 119 -2.30 -4.64 4.33
CA TYR A 119 -3.44 -5.06 5.14
C TYR A 119 -4.28 -6.05 4.37
N ILE A 120 -4.83 -7.04 5.06
CA ILE A 120 -5.77 -8.00 4.46
C ILE A 120 -7.02 -8.14 5.30
N TRP A 121 -8.16 -8.30 4.61
CA TRP A 121 -9.42 -8.75 5.18
C TRP A 121 -9.72 -10.15 4.65
N VAL A 122 -10.07 -11.07 5.52
CA VAL A 122 -10.29 -12.46 5.14
C VAL A 122 -11.69 -12.89 5.57
N PHE A 123 -12.51 -13.31 4.62
CA PHE A 123 -13.86 -13.81 4.85
C PHE A 123 -13.85 -15.29 5.26
N ASP A 124 -12.99 -16.10 4.66
CA ASP A 124 -12.87 -17.53 4.98
C ASP A 124 -12.22 -17.74 6.35
N LYS A 125 -12.92 -18.44 7.26
CA LYS A 125 -12.48 -18.63 8.64
C LYS A 125 -11.19 -19.47 8.77
N ARG A 126 -10.97 -20.44 7.86
CA ARG A 126 -9.78 -21.30 7.90
C ARG A 126 -8.56 -20.48 7.45
N LEU A 127 -8.72 -19.80 6.33
CA LEU A 127 -7.70 -18.91 5.77
C LEU A 127 -7.36 -17.78 6.74
N ARG A 128 -8.36 -17.22 7.45
CA ARG A 128 -8.13 -16.20 8.47
C ARG A 128 -7.23 -16.69 9.59
N LYS A 129 -7.42 -17.92 10.08
CA LYS A 129 -6.55 -18.50 11.12
C LYS A 129 -5.10 -18.65 10.68
N GLU A 130 -4.86 -18.92 9.40
CA GLU A 130 -3.51 -19.02 8.84
C GLU A 130 -2.83 -17.64 8.79
N TYR A 131 -3.54 -16.61 8.32
CA TYR A 131 -3.00 -15.26 8.26
C TYR A 131 -2.87 -14.60 9.63
N GLU A 132 -3.70 -14.94 10.61
CA GLU A 132 -3.55 -14.45 12.00
C GLU A 132 -2.19 -14.84 12.61
N LYS A 133 -1.61 -15.99 12.22
CA LYS A 133 -0.26 -16.38 12.65
C LYS A 133 0.84 -15.47 12.10
N GLN A 134 0.56 -14.76 11.01
CA GLN A 134 1.48 -13.84 10.35
C GLN A 134 1.20 -12.38 10.70
N ARG A 135 0.18 -12.13 11.54
CA ARG A 135 -0.21 -10.78 11.97
C ARG A 135 0.96 -10.08 12.65
N GLN A 136 1.25 -8.89 12.21
CA GLN A 136 2.19 -7.99 12.87
C GLN A 136 1.44 -6.96 13.73
N PRO A 137 2.10 -6.38 14.77
CA PRO A 137 1.53 -5.28 15.52
C PRO A 137 1.20 -4.10 14.61
N TYR A 138 0.08 -3.44 14.86
CA TYR A 138 -0.27 -2.27 14.09
C TYR A 138 0.75 -1.15 14.25
N PRO A 139 1.17 -0.49 13.16
CA PRO A 139 2.07 0.64 13.25
C PRO A 139 1.38 1.80 13.95
N LYS A 140 2.09 2.41 14.91
CA LYS A 140 1.63 3.61 15.61
C LYS A 140 2.01 4.86 14.84
N LYS A 141 1.22 5.92 15.00
CA LYS A 141 1.52 7.22 14.40
C LYS A 141 2.81 7.76 15.04
N GLY A 142 3.82 8.07 14.22
CA GLY A 142 5.10 8.58 14.71
C GLY A 142 6.21 7.52 14.91
N GLU A 143 5.92 6.23 14.80
CA GLU A 143 6.99 5.22 14.82
C GLU A 143 7.76 5.26 13.48
N PRO A 144 9.12 5.31 13.51
CA PRO A 144 9.92 5.12 12.32
C PRO A 144 9.66 3.72 11.75
N CYS A 145 9.76 3.60 10.42
CA CYS A 145 9.62 2.31 9.74
C CYS A 145 10.58 1.31 10.36
N GLY A 146 10.02 0.20 10.88
CA GLY A 146 10.78 -0.77 11.67
C GLY A 146 12.05 -1.24 10.97
N SER A 147 13.11 -1.25 11.72
CA SER A 147 14.37 -1.92 11.43
C SER A 147 14.08 -3.36 10.98
N ILE A 148 14.64 -3.72 9.85
CA ILE A 148 14.72 -5.10 9.40
C ILE A 148 15.41 -5.87 10.53
N SER A 149 14.69 -6.77 11.20
CA SER A 149 15.30 -7.79 12.03
C SER A 149 16.08 -8.70 11.08
N THR A 150 17.38 -8.47 10.97
CA THR A 150 18.29 -9.43 10.39
C THR A 150 18.18 -10.68 11.25
N VAL A 151 17.53 -11.70 10.71
CA VAL A 151 17.60 -13.05 11.28
C VAL A 151 18.97 -13.56 10.90
N GLU A 152 19.84 -13.71 11.91
CA GLU A 152 21.06 -14.51 11.83
C GLU A 152 20.73 -15.98 11.64
#